data_ce7e1dba026df47f2f48f465f5bb9e5f
#
_entry.id   ce7e1dba026df47f2f48f465f5bb9e5f
#
_cell.length_a   1.000
_cell.length_b   1.000
_cell.length_c   1.000
_cell.angle_alpha   90.00
_cell.angle_beta   90.00
_cell.angle_gamma   90.00
#
_symmetry.space_group_name_H-M   'P 1'
#
loop_
_entity.id
_entity.type
_entity.pdbx_description
1 polymer ?
#
loop_
_entity_poly.entity_id
_entity_poly.type
_entity_poly.pdbx_seq_one_letter_code
_entity_poly.pdbx_strand_id
1 'polypeptide(L)'
;MIFHLQEEITEGHEVYKAWFEAEAIPQIEAAGGGCLGCGVDAENENILHLVMETPSMDVVEAFMGSEDFTKARQSAGVLVETTQITVLKQ
;
A
#
# COMPACT_ATOMS: atom_id res chain seq x y z
N MET A 1 -9.99 -11.70 1.32
CA MET A 1 -9.67 -11.02 2.59
C MET A 1 -9.52 -9.54 2.34
N ILE A 2 -9.94 -8.75 3.30
CA ILE A 2 -9.76 -7.29 3.26
C ILE A 2 -8.81 -6.89 4.38
N PHE A 3 -7.90 -5.98 4.08
CA PHE A 3 -6.99 -5.43 5.08
C PHE A 3 -6.82 -3.92 4.89
N HIS A 4 -6.50 -3.26 6.00
CA HIS A 4 -6.14 -1.85 6.02
C HIS A 4 -4.63 -1.73 6.18
N LEU A 5 -4.02 -0.89 5.38
CA LEU A 5 -2.61 -0.57 5.47
C LEU A 5 -2.46 0.91 5.74
N GLN A 6 -1.62 1.25 6.71
CA GLN A 6 -1.29 2.62 7.05
C GLN A 6 0.22 2.78 6.99
N GLU A 7 0.69 3.88 6.42
CA GLU A 7 2.12 4.18 6.34
C GLU A 7 2.36 5.67 6.19
N GLU A 8 3.54 6.13 6.55
CA GLU A 8 3.93 7.53 6.36
C GLU A 8 4.56 7.73 4.99
N ILE A 9 4.23 8.86 4.36
CA ILE A 9 4.78 9.27 3.07
C ILE A 9 5.45 10.65 3.20
N THR A 10 6.52 10.88 2.44
CA THR A 10 7.34 12.08 2.54
C THR A 10 7.29 12.99 1.31
N GLU A 11 6.79 12.48 0.17
CA GLU A 11 6.78 13.21 -1.10
C GLU A 11 5.39 13.69 -1.52
N GLY A 12 4.41 13.52 -0.64
CA GLY A 12 3.03 13.92 -0.89
C GLY A 12 2.18 12.85 -1.55
N HIS A 13 0.87 13.02 -1.41
CA HIS A 13 -0.12 12.06 -1.90
C HIS A 13 -0.08 11.90 -3.42
N GLU A 14 0.12 13.00 -4.16
CA GLU A 14 0.12 12.96 -5.62
C GLU A 14 1.26 12.11 -6.19
N VAL A 15 2.46 12.20 -5.59
CA VAL A 15 3.61 11.39 -6.00
C VAL A 15 3.35 9.92 -5.72
N TYR A 16 2.86 9.60 -4.52
CA TYR A 16 2.50 8.24 -4.15
C TYR A 16 1.44 7.66 -5.09
N LYS A 17 0.36 8.41 -5.31
CA LYS A 17 -0.77 8.00 -6.12
C LYS A 17 -0.34 7.68 -7.55
N ALA A 18 0.51 8.51 -8.15
CA ALA A 18 1.01 8.30 -9.51
C ALA A 18 1.76 6.96 -9.61
N TRP A 19 2.66 6.68 -8.67
CA TRP A 19 3.37 5.41 -8.62
C TRP A 19 2.41 4.23 -8.36
N PHE A 20 1.52 4.40 -7.39
CA PHE A 20 0.60 3.35 -6.97
C PHE A 20 -0.29 2.89 -8.13
N GLU A 21 -0.88 3.83 -8.86
CA GLU A 21 -1.74 3.53 -9.99
C GLU A 21 -0.98 2.96 -11.19
N ALA A 22 0.21 3.48 -11.48
CA ALA A 22 0.98 3.07 -12.66
C ALA A 22 1.75 1.77 -12.47
N GLU A 23 2.25 1.53 -11.25
CA GLU A 23 3.20 0.43 -11.00
C GLU A 23 2.69 -0.62 -10.01
N ALA A 24 2.09 -0.20 -8.90
CA ALA A 24 1.68 -1.11 -7.84
C ALA A 24 0.38 -1.84 -8.17
N ILE A 25 -0.65 -1.12 -8.56
CA ILE A 25 -1.97 -1.70 -8.84
C ILE A 25 -1.90 -2.81 -9.89
N PRO A 26 -1.21 -2.65 -11.04
CA PRO A 26 -1.13 -3.74 -12.01
C PRO A 26 -0.52 -5.02 -11.43
N GLN A 27 0.49 -4.91 -10.59
CA GLN A 27 1.12 -6.07 -9.93
C GLN A 27 0.18 -6.72 -8.91
N ILE A 28 -0.52 -5.90 -8.14
CA ILE A 28 -1.47 -6.35 -7.13
C ILE A 28 -2.63 -7.09 -7.80
N GLU A 29 -3.17 -6.53 -8.88
CA GLU A 29 -4.25 -7.15 -9.65
C GLU A 29 -3.81 -8.45 -10.31
N ALA A 30 -2.58 -8.51 -10.83
CA ALA A 30 -2.02 -9.73 -11.39
C ALA A 30 -1.89 -10.85 -10.34
N ALA A 31 -1.76 -10.50 -9.08
CA ALA A 31 -1.71 -11.45 -7.96
C ALA A 31 -3.09 -11.77 -7.38
N GLY A 32 -4.16 -11.25 -7.99
CA GLY A 32 -5.54 -11.51 -7.58
C GLY A 32 -6.10 -10.55 -6.54
N GLY A 33 -5.37 -9.49 -6.23
CA GLY A 33 -5.81 -8.48 -5.27
C GLY A 33 -6.39 -7.24 -5.93
N GLY A 34 -6.67 -6.22 -5.12
CA GLY A 34 -7.18 -4.95 -5.61
C GLY A 34 -7.22 -3.89 -4.51
N CYS A 35 -7.41 -2.65 -4.92
CA CYS A 35 -7.55 -1.53 -4.01
C CYS A 35 -9.02 -1.12 -3.92
N LEU A 36 -9.56 -1.12 -2.70
CA LEU A 36 -10.94 -0.71 -2.43
C LEU A 36 -11.03 0.75 -2.05
N GLY A 37 -9.95 1.34 -1.55
CA GLY A 37 -9.89 2.73 -1.17
C GLY A 37 -8.47 3.18 -0.89
N CYS A 38 -8.18 4.44 -1.19
CA CYS A 38 -6.87 5.03 -1.00
C CYS A 38 -7.05 6.51 -0.68
N GLY A 39 -6.35 6.98 0.32
CA GLY A 39 -6.37 8.39 0.68
C GLY A 39 -5.39 8.71 1.78
N VAL A 40 -5.24 9.98 2.08
CA VAL A 40 -4.45 10.43 3.21
C VAL A 40 -5.36 10.75 4.39
N ASP A 41 -4.79 10.71 5.58
CA ASP A 41 -5.51 11.03 6.81
C ASP A 41 -6.02 12.47 6.74
N ALA A 42 -7.29 12.68 7.15
CA ALA A 42 -7.93 14.00 7.09
C ALA A 42 -7.22 15.04 7.97
N GLU A 43 -6.52 14.61 9.00
CA GLU A 43 -5.82 15.48 9.94
C GLU A 43 -4.30 15.52 9.72
N ASN A 44 -3.76 14.57 8.94
CA ASN A 44 -2.33 14.51 8.66
C ASN A 44 -2.09 13.93 7.27
N GLU A 45 -1.83 14.79 6.31
CA GLU A 45 -1.64 14.40 4.90
C GLU A 45 -0.38 13.56 4.65
N ASN A 46 0.48 13.40 5.65
CA ASN A 46 1.66 12.54 5.55
C ASN A 46 1.36 11.09 5.94
N ILE A 47 0.15 10.80 6.37
CA ILE A 47 -0.30 9.44 6.70
C ILE A 47 -1.19 8.92 5.59
N LEU A 48 -0.75 7.85 4.94
CA LEU A 48 -1.49 7.20 3.87
C LEU A 48 -2.31 6.04 4.44
N HIS A 49 -3.54 5.91 3.96
CA HIS A 49 -4.43 4.79 4.28
C HIS A 49 -4.82 4.09 2.99
N LEU A 50 -4.70 2.77 3.00
CA LEU A 50 -5.18 1.90 1.92
C LEU A 50 -6.14 0.88 2.50
N VAL A 51 -7.25 0.64 1.80
CA VAL A 51 -8.12 -0.51 2.06
C VAL A 51 -8.00 -1.42 0.85
N MET A 52 -7.52 -2.63 1.08
CA MET A 52 -7.13 -3.55 0.02
C MET A 52 -7.85 -4.88 0.17
N GLU A 53 -8.01 -5.57 -0.96
CA GLU A 53 -8.43 -6.97 -0.96
C GLU A 53 -7.31 -7.85 -1.49
N THR A 54 -7.26 -9.08 -1.00
CA THR A 54 -6.24 -10.07 -1.37
C THR A 54 -6.80 -11.48 -1.28
N PRO A 55 -6.32 -12.43 -2.11
CA PRO A 55 -6.71 -13.84 -1.97
C PRO A 55 -6.27 -14.43 -0.63
N SER A 56 -5.10 -14.02 -0.13
CA SER A 56 -4.58 -14.49 1.15
C SER A 56 -3.53 -13.52 1.69
N MET A 57 -3.23 -13.63 2.98
CA MET A 57 -2.17 -12.83 3.58
C MET A 57 -0.76 -13.27 3.13
N ASP A 58 -0.61 -14.51 2.64
CA ASP A 58 0.66 -14.96 2.07
C ASP A 58 1.05 -14.11 0.86
N VAL A 59 0.07 -13.68 0.05
CA VAL A 59 0.31 -12.77 -1.08
C VAL A 59 0.82 -11.43 -0.58
N VAL A 60 0.21 -10.89 0.47
CA VAL A 60 0.64 -9.61 1.07
C VAL A 60 2.06 -9.73 1.63
N GLU A 61 2.35 -10.82 2.34
CA GLU A 61 3.68 -11.06 2.89
C GLU A 61 4.73 -11.16 1.78
N ALA A 62 4.40 -11.76 0.65
CA ALA A 62 5.30 -11.85 -0.49
C ALA A 62 5.63 -10.46 -1.05
N PHE A 63 4.65 -9.57 -1.16
CA PHE A 63 4.91 -8.19 -1.58
C PHE A 63 5.75 -7.43 -0.56
N MET A 64 5.40 -7.53 0.72
CA MET A 64 6.12 -6.82 1.79
C MET A 64 7.56 -7.32 1.95
N GLY A 65 7.80 -8.60 1.67
CA GLY A 65 9.14 -9.19 1.73
C GLY A 65 9.94 -9.04 0.44
N SER A 66 9.34 -8.53 -0.63
CA SER A 66 10.04 -8.31 -1.90
C SER A 66 10.97 -7.11 -1.78
N GLU A 67 12.26 -7.33 -2.06
CA GLU A 67 13.25 -6.26 -2.04
C GLU A 67 12.95 -5.21 -3.10
N ASP A 68 12.60 -5.64 -4.31
CA ASP A 68 12.28 -4.73 -5.41
C ASP A 68 11.05 -3.89 -5.11
N PHE A 69 10.00 -4.51 -4.58
CA PHE A 69 8.78 -3.78 -4.23
C PHE A 69 9.03 -2.80 -3.08
N THR A 70 9.83 -3.19 -2.10
CA THR A 70 10.22 -2.31 -0.98
C THR A 70 11.00 -1.09 -1.49
N LYS A 71 11.95 -1.29 -2.40
CA LYS A 71 12.70 -0.18 -3.00
C LYS A 71 11.81 0.73 -3.81
N ALA A 72 10.84 0.18 -4.55
CA ALA A 72 9.87 0.97 -5.30
C ALA A 72 9.01 1.82 -4.37
N ARG A 73 8.56 1.27 -3.25
CA ARG A 73 7.81 2.02 -2.23
C ARG A 73 8.64 3.17 -1.69
N GLN A 74 9.90 2.92 -1.35
CA GLN A 74 10.81 3.95 -0.85
C GLN A 74 11.02 5.06 -1.86
N SER A 75 11.18 4.71 -3.14
CA SER A 75 11.31 5.69 -4.23
C SER A 75 10.06 6.54 -4.41
N ALA A 76 8.90 6.01 -4.05
CA ALA A 76 7.62 6.74 -4.08
C ALA A 76 7.39 7.58 -2.81
N GLY A 77 8.36 7.63 -1.91
CA GLY A 77 8.32 8.44 -0.69
C GLY A 77 7.77 7.73 0.54
N VAL A 78 7.65 6.40 0.51
CA VAL A 78 7.15 5.65 1.68
C VAL A 78 8.26 5.40 2.68
N LEU A 79 7.98 5.70 3.95
CA LEU A 79 8.79 5.26 5.09
C LEU A 79 8.32 3.85 5.46
N VAL A 80 8.96 2.84 4.85
CA VAL A 80 8.49 1.45 4.93
C VAL A 80 8.43 0.90 6.35
N GLU A 81 9.29 1.38 7.25
CA GLU A 81 9.31 0.97 8.65
C GLU A 81 8.07 1.43 9.43
N THR A 82 7.30 2.37 8.88
CA THR A 82 6.07 2.85 9.52
C THR A 82 4.84 2.05 9.11
N THR A 83 4.99 1.06 8.22
CA THR A 83 3.87 0.28 7.70
C THR A 83 3.17 -0.51 8.81
N GLN A 84 1.85 -0.33 8.89
CA GLN A 84 0.99 -1.07 9.82
C GLN A 84 -0.14 -1.70 9.01
N ILE A 85 -0.33 -3.00 9.18
CA ILE A 85 -1.37 -3.75 8.48
C ILE A 85 -2.35 -4.31 9.49
N THR A 86 -3.64 -4.07 9.26
CA THR A 86 -4.72 -4.59 10.08
C THR A 86 -5.65 -5.40 9.19
N VAL A 87 -5.75 -6.70 9.44
CA VAL A 87 -6.69 -7.57 8.72
C VAL A 87 -8.08 -7.32 9.29
N LEU A 88 -9.04 -7.09 8.40
CA LEU A 88 -10.41 -6.78 8.80
C LEU A 88 -11.24 -8.07 8.78
N LYS A 89 -11.98 -8.28 9.86
CA LYS A 89 -12.93 -9.37 9.95
C LYS A 89 -14.23 -8.96 9.26
N GLN A 90 -14.66 -9.81 8.38
CA GLN A 90 -15.89 -9.60 7.61
C GLN A 90 -17.06 -10.41 8.13
#